data_6c77079e4ef051ff5db4889c5df485da
#
_entry.id   6c77079e4ef051ff5db4889c5df485da
#
_cell.length_a   1.000
_cell.length_b   1.000
_cell.length_c   1.000
_cell.angle_alpha   90.00
_cell.angle_beta   90.00
_cell.angle_gamma   90.00
#
_symmetry.space_group_name_H-M   'P 1'
#
loop_
_entity.id
_entity.type
_entity.pdbx_description
1 polymer ?
#
loop_
_entity_poly.entity_id
_entity_poly.type
_entity_poly.pdbx_seq_one_letter_code
_entity_poly.pdbx_strand_id
1 'polypeptide(L)'
;MTATFSTKPVLIPALALALSIGAAAPAGPAIAQSAVAEGERLAFDRGKGNCLTCHEIKGGDLPGTIGPALKDIKSRYPDRKDLVAILYDETKRNPQTVMPPFGRNRILTEQEINAIVDFLQTL
;
A
#
# COMPACT_ATOMS: atom_id res chain seq x y z
N MET A 1 15.87 -82.03 -22.49
CA MET A 1 16.18 -81.06 -21.45
C MET A 1 15.54 -79.75 -21.87
N THR A 2 14.34 -79.47 -21.40
CA THR A 2 13.53 -78.29 -21.75
C THR A 2 13.57 -77.32 -20.57
N ALA A 3 14.21 -76.13 -20.76
CA ALA A 3 14.28 -75.07 -19.78
C ALA A 3 13.07 -74.14 -19.91
N THR A 4 12.23 -74.14 -18.90
CA THR A 4 11.08 -73.19 -18.77
C THR A 4 11.53 -71.92 -18.19
N PHE A 5 11.47 -70.79 -18.99
CA PHE A 5 11.67 -69.42 -18.50
C PHE A 5 10.38 -68.90 -17.88
N SER A 6 10.40 -68.64 -16.57
CA SER A 6 9.31 -68.03 -15.84
C SER A 6 9.50 -66.52 -15.88
N THR A 7 8.65 -65.78 -16.61
CA THR A 7 8.61 -64.32 -16.64
C THR A 7 7.70 -63.83 -15.53
N LYS A 8 8.27 -63.13 -14.52
CA LYS A 8 7.52 -62.42 -13.48
C LYS A 8 7.06 -61.08 -14.03
N PRO A 9 5.80 -60.65 -13.85
CA PRO A 9 5.34 -59.34 -14.24
C PRO A 9 5.92 -58.28 -13.27
N VAL A 10 6.57 -57.27 -13.83
CA VAL A 10 7.02 -56.08 -13.11
C VAL A 10 5.84 -55.11 -13.03
N LEU A 11 5.30 -54.92 -11.83
CA LEU A 11 4.32 -53.87 -11.53
C LEU A 11 5.03 -52.51 -11.46
N ILE A 12 4.77 -51.63 -12.44
CA ILE A 12 5.22 -50.25 -12.42
C ILE A 12 4.16 -49.44 -11.66
N PRO A 13 4.49 -48.77 -10.54
CA PRO A 13 3.54 -47.90 -9.89
C PRO A 13 3.36 -46.63 -10.74
N ALA A 14 2.12 -46.36 -11.15
CA ALA A 14 1.74 -45.10 -11.79
C ALA A 14 1.88 -43.95 -10.79
N LEU A 15 2.88 -43.11 -11.02
CA LEU A 15 3.09 -41.87 -10.26
C LEU A 15 2.02 -40.85 -10.68
N ALA A 16 0.96 -40.72 -9.89
CA ALA A 16 -0.06 -39.69 -10.10
C ALA A 16 0.53 -38.33 -9.79
N LEU A 17 0.81 -37.54 -10.84
CA LEU A 17 1.22 -36.13 -10.73
C LEU A 17 -0.02 -35.33 -10.35
N ALA A 18 -0.18 -35.01 -9.06
CA ALA A 18 -1.22 -34.09 -8.59
C ALA A 18 -0.84 -32.67 -9.00
N LEU A 19 -1.52 -32.13 -10.03
CA LEU A 19 -1.46 -30.69 -10.39
C LEU A 19 -2.18 -29.91 -9.29
N SER A 20 -1.43 -29.34 -8.34
CA SER A 20 -1.97 -28.38 -7.38
C SER A 20 -2.21 -27.05 -8.12
N ILE A 21 -3.46 -26.78 -8.48
CA ILE A 21 -3.91 -25.47 -8.93
C ILE A 21 -3.86 -24.57 -7.69
N GLY A 22 -2.81 -23.74 -7.59
CA GLY A 22 -2.68 -22.73 -6.56
C GLY A 22 -3.79 -21.70 -6.76
N ALA A 23 -4.85 -21.76 -5.95
CA ALA A 23 -5.83 -20.70 -5.87
C ALA A 23 -5.13 -19.43 -5.33
N ALA A 24 -4.99 -18.40 -6.15
CA ALA A 24 -4.58 -17.09 -5.70
C ALA A 24 -5.65 -16.58 -4.71
N ALA A 25 -5.32 -16.53 -3.42
CA ALA A 25 -6.20 -15.97 -2.43
C ALA A 25 -6.40 -14.48 -2.73
N PRO A 26 -7.64 -13.94 -2.68
CA PRO A 26 -7.85 -12.51 -2.81
C PRO A 26 -7.09 -11.78 -1.69
N ALA A 27 -6.38 -10.70 -2.05
CA ALA A 27 -5.69 -9.86 -1.08
C ALA A 27 -6.72 -9.32 -0.07
N GLY A 28 -6.69 -9.91 1.14
CA GLY A 28 -7.71 -9.69 2.16
C GLY A 28 -7.50 -8.42 2.98
N PRO A 29 -8.37 -8.14 3.96
CA PRO A 29 -8.38 -6.93 4.79
C PRO A 29 -7.05 -6.66 5.53
N ALA A 30 -6.26 -7.70 5.79
CA ALA A 30 -4.97 -7.57 6.47
C ALA A 30 -3.94 -6.72 5.68
N ILE A 31 -3.93 -6.79 4.34
CA ILE A 31 -3.01 -5.98 3.51
C ILE A 31 -3.44 -4.51 3.52
N ALA A 32 -4.74 -4.24 3.47
CA ALA A 32 -5.27 -2.88 3.54
C ALA A 32 -4.95 -2.22 4.90
N GLN A 33 -5.09 -2.95 5.99
CA GLN A 33 -4.75 -2.46 7.34
C GLN A 33 -3.24 -2.18 7.47
N SER A 34 -2.39 -3.01 6.88
CA SER A 34 -0.94 -2.78 6.89
C SER A 34 -0.55 -1.53 6.09
N ALA A 35 -1.22 -1.25 4.96
CA ALA A 35 -0.99 -0.05 4.15
C ALA A 35 -1.41 1.22 4.90
N VAL A 36 -2.55 1.22 5.59
CA VAL A 36 -3.02 2.33 6.42
C VAL A 36 -2.05 2.62 7.56
N ALA A 37 -1.61 1.59 8.29
CA ALA A 37 -0.65 1.75 9.39
C ALA A 37 0.70 2.29 8.90
N GLU A 38 1.17 1.82 7.75
CA GLU A 38 2.39 2.35 7.13
C GLU A 38 2.20 3.81 6.68
N GLY A 39 1.04 4.14 6.12
CA GLY A 39 0.70 5.51 5.74
C GLY A 39 0.68 6.48 6.93
N GLU A 40 0.12 6.06 8.07
CA GLU A 40 0.14 6.83 9.31
C GLU A 40 1.57 7.06 9.79
N ARG A 41 2.37 6.00 9.85
CA ARG A 41 3.78 6.09 10.23
C ARG A 41 4.56 7.07 9.35
N LEU A 42 4.39 6.99 8.03
CA LEU A 42 5.03 7.87 7.07
C LEU A 42 4.56 9.33 7.18
N ALA A 43 3.27 9.55 7.43
CA ALA A 43 2.72 10.90 7.61
C ALA A 43 3.29 11.58 8.85
N PHE A 44 3.56 10.84 9.92
CA PHE A 44 4.10 11.37 11.18
C PHE A 44 5.63 11.38 11.23
N ASP A 45 6.30 10.66 10.34
CA ASP A 45 7.77 10.59 10.28
C ASP A 45 8.35 11.94 9.83
N ARG A 46 9.17 12.55 10.71
CA ARG A 46 9.81 13.86 10.46
C ARG A 46 10.81 13.84 9.30
N GLY A 47 11.35 12.66 8.97
CA GLY A 47 12.26 12.46 7.84
C GLY A 47 11.54 12.15 6.53
N LYS A 48 10.21 12.01 6.55
CA LYS A 48 9.37 11.63 5.41
C LYS A 48 8.25 12.63 5.16
N GLY A 49 7.01 12.28 5.46
CA GLY A 49 5.84 13.15 5.23
C GLY A 49 5.84 14.39 6.11
N ASN A 50 6.17 14.22 7.40
CA ASN A 50 6.22 15.29 8.39
C ASN A 50 4.95 16.17 8.39
N CYS A 51 3.79 15.56 8.15
CA CYS A 51 2.53 16.26 7.90
C CYS A 51 2.08 17.07 9.12
N LEU A 52 2.43 16.60 10.35
CA LEU A 52 2.10 17.29 11.60
C LEU A 52 2.75 18.66 11.74
N THR A 53 3.86 18.94 11.04
CA THR A 53 4.48 20.28 11.08
C THR A 53 3.53 21.37 10.59
N CYS A 54 2.59 21.03 9.70
CA CYS A 54 1.68 21.98 9.08
C CYS A 54 0.20 21.68 9.35
N HIS A 55 -0.17 20.41 9.55
CA HIS A 55 -1.55 19.97 9.63
C HIS A 55 -1.91 19.38 11.01
N GLU A 56 -3.10 19.71 11.46
CA GLU A 56 -3.74 18.95 12.54
C GLU A 56 -4.24 17.60 12.00
N ILE A 57 -3.83 16.50 12.64
CA ILE A 57 -4.23 15.13 12.31
C ILE A 57 -4.58 14.42 13.60
N LYS A 58 -5.71 13.71 13.61
CA LYS A 58 -6.13 12.90 14.77
C LYS A 58 -5.04 11.90 15.15
N GLY A 59 -4.68 11.86 16.42
CA GLY A 59 -3.63 10.97 16.94
C GLY A 59 -2.22 11.55 16.88
N GLY A 60 -2.03 12.72 16.27
CA GLY A 60 -0.73 13.40 16.23
C GLY A 60 -0.52 14.34 17.41
N ASP A 61 0.74 14.46 17.85
CA ASP A 61 1.15 15.36 18.93
C ASP A 61 1.68 16.70 18.40
N LEU A 62 1.31 17.80 19.06
CA LEU A 62 1.80 19.15 18.76
C LEU A 62 1.67 19.55 17.27
N PRO A 63 0.46 19.50 16.70
CA PRO A 63 0.25 19.79 15.29
C PRO A 63 0.46 21.26 14.97
N GLY A 64 0.98 21.53 13.76
CA GLY A 64 1.00 22.86 13.19
C GLY A 64 -0.37 23.30 12.69
N THR A 65 -0.50 24.61 12.42
CA THR A 65 -1.74 25.25 11.95
C THR A 65 -1.55 25.97 10.60
N ILE A 66 -0.44 25.73 9.91
CA ILE A 66 -0.13 26.36 8.61
C ILE A 66 -1.07 25.83 7.53
N GLY A 67 -1.33 24.52 7.53
CA GLY A 67 -2.27 23.87 6.64
C GLY A 67 -3.62 23.60 7.31
N PRO A 68 -4.67 23.25 6.53
CA PRO A 68 -5.97 22.91 7.10
C PRO A 68 -5.91 21.61 7.92
N ALA A 69 -6.79 21.46 8.90
CA ALA A 69 -6.96 20.19 9.61
C ALA A 69 -7.34 19.07 8.64
N LEU A 70 -6.66 17.93 8.75
CA LEU A 70 -6.91 16.75 7.92
C LEU A 70 -7.99 15.88 8.61
N LYS A 71 -9.23 16.21 8.32
CA LYS A 71 -10.44 15.53 8.78
C LYS A 71 -11.47 15.47 7.66
N ASP A 72 -12.36 14.51 7.74
CA ASP A 72 -13.42 14.29 6.73
C ASP A 72 -12.86 14.17 5.30
N ILE A 73 -11.66 13.63 5.19
CA ILE A 73 -10.88 13.62 3.94
C ILE A 73 -11.61 12.85 2.85
N LYS A 74 -12.20 11.71 3.18
CA LYS A 74 -12.95 10.91 2.22
C LYS A 74 -14.15 11.65 1.63
N SER A 75 -14.82 12.49 2.42
CA SER A 75 -15.95 13.29 1.96
C SER A 75 -15.48 14.47 1.09
N ARG A 76 -14.37 15.09 1.44
CA ARG A 76 -13.81 16.26 0.73
C ARG A 76 -13.10 15.87 -0.57
N TYR A 77 -12.50 14.68 -0.60
CA TYR A 77 -11.75 14.12 -1.73
C TYR A 77 -12.20 12.68 -1.98
N PRO A 78 -13.41 12.49 -2.55
CA PRO A 78 -13.95 11.14 -2.80
C PRO A 78 -13.11 10.37 -3.83
N ASP A 79 -12.50 11.05 -4.79
CA ASP A 79 -11.55 10.42 -5.71
C ASP A 79 -10.15 10.39 -5.09
N ARG A 80 -9.66 9.18 -4.84
CA ARG A 80 -8.31 8.93 -4.32
C ARG A 80 -7.21 9.58 -5.16
N LYS A 81 -7.43 9.69 -6.48
CA LYS A 81 -6.46 10.28 -7.42
C LYS A 81 -6.18 11.74 -7.13
N ASP A 82 -7.16 12.48 -6.62
CA ASP A 82 -6.98 13.88 -6.26
C ASP A 82 -5.99 14.02 -5.11
N LEU A 83 -6.07 13.16 -4.08
CA LEU A 83 -5.11 13.15 -2.99
C LEU A 83 -3.71 12.74 -3.44
N VAL A 84 -3.60 11.76 -4.34
CA VAL A 84 -2.31 11.38 -4.94
C VAL A 84 -1.70 12.57 -5.69
N ALA A 85 -2.49 13.29 -6.49
CA ALA A 85 -2.02 14.45 -7.24
C ALA A 85 -1.58 15.60 -6.31
N ILE A 86 -2.32 15.86 -5.23
CA ILE A 86 -2.00 16.86 -4.20
C ILE A 86 -0.65 16.53 -3.54
N LEU A 87 -0.47 15.30 -3.07
CA LEU A 87 0.78 14.86 -2.45
C LEU A 87 1.94 14.81 -3.44
N TYR A 88 1.66 14.49 -4.69
CA TYR A 88 2.71 14.50 -5.70
C TYR A 88 3.21 15.92 -5.96
N ASP A 89 2.30 16.89 -6.22
CA ASP A 89 2.66 18.29 -6.51
C ASP A 89 1.47 19.24 -6.37
N GLU A 90 1.22 19.74 -5.17
CA GLU A 90 0.16 20.72 -4.89
C GLU A 90 0.36 22.05 -5.61
N THR A 91 1.59 22.38 -6.03
CA THR A 91 1.85 23.66 -6.73
C THR A 91 1.10 23.77 -8.05
N LYS A 92 0.70 22.65 -8.65
CA LYS A 92 -0.10 22.62 -9.89
C LYS A 92 -1.53 23.13 -9.66
N ARG A 93 -2.08 22.89 -8.47
CA ARG A 93 -3.43 23.31 -8.09
C ARG A 93 -3.43 24.63 -7.35
N ASN A 94 -2.46 24.81 -6.46
CA ASN A 94 -2.24 26.04 -5.70
C ASN A 94 -0.78 26.50 -5.82
N PRO A 95 -0.46 27.41 -6.76
CA PRO A 95 0.92 27.88 -6.96
C PRO A 95 1.52 28.61 -5.75
N GLN A 96 0.69 29.06 -4.80
CA GLN A 96 1.12 29.77 -3.59
C GLN A 96 1.29 28.83 -2.39
N THR A 97 1.12 27.52 -2.59
CA THR A 97 1.25 26.56 -1.49
C THR A 97 2.67 26.52 -0.93
N VAL A 98 2.76 26.36 0.39
CA VAL A 98 4.02 26.04 1.08
C VAL A 98 4.19 24.55 1.31
N MET A 99 3.18 23.74 0.93
CA MET A 99 3.24 22.30 1.02
C MET A 99 4.31 21.77 0.06
N PRO A 100 5.26 20.93 0.53
CA PRO A 100 6.29 20.39 -0.33
C PRO A 100 5.69 19.50 -1.44
N PRO A 101 6.21 19.56 -2.66
CA PRO A 101 5.82 18.64 -3.73
C PRO A 101 6.51 17.29 -3.55
N PHE A 102 5.94 16.46 -2.66
CA PHE A 102 6.58 15.25 -2.14
C PHE A 102 7.00 14.26 -3.23
N GLY A 103 6.14 14.04 -4.23
CA GLY A 103 6.46 13.13 -5.34
C GLY A 103 7.43 13.74 -6.34
N ARG A 104 7.17 14.98 -6.81
CA ARG A 104 8.02 15.67 -7.78
C ARG A 104 9.47 15.79 -7.29
N ASN A 105 9.65 16.11 -6.02
CA ASN A 105 10.98 16.28 -5.41
C ASN A 105 11.53 14.97 -4.84
N ARG A 106 10.85 13.82 -5.05
CA ARG A 106 11.26 12.49 -4.56
C ARG A 106 11.50 12.42 -3.05
N ILE A 107 10.77 13.22 -2.28
CA ILE A 107 10.75 13.13 -0.81
C ILE A 107 10.05 11.84 -0.39
N LEU A 108 8.98 11.49 -1.12
CA LEU A 108 8.22 10.25 -0.99
C LEU A 108 8.20 9.51 -2.34
N THR A 109 8.29 8.20 -2.27
CA THR A 109 8.04 7.33 -3.42
C THR A 109 6.54 7.26 -3.73
N GLU A 110 6.17 6.77 -4.91
CA GLU A 110 4.76 6.55 -5.26
C GLU A 110 4.06 5.58 -4.31
N GLN A 111 4.76 4.55 -3.84
CA GLN A 111 4.23 3.60 -2.87
C GLN A 111 3.95 4.27 -1.52
N GLU A 112 4.89 5.09 -1.03
CA GLU A 112 4.73 5.84 0.21
C GLU A 112 3.58 6.87 0.10
N ILE A 113 3.45 7.57 -1.02
CA ILE A 113 2.32 8.47 -1.30
C ILE A 113 1.00 7.68 -1.25
N ASN A 114 0.94 6.53 -1.90
CA ASN A 114 -0.25 5.69 -1.91
C ASN A 114 -0.63 5.21 -0.50
N ALA A 115 0.33 4.80 0.32
CA ALA A 115 0.09 4.40 1.70
C ALA A 115 -0.43 5.58 2.54
N ILE A 116 0.17 6.77 2.41
CA ILE A 116 -0.31 7.99 3.09
C ILE A 116 -1.74 8.33 2.65
N VAL A 117 -2.06 8.23 1.37
CA VAL A 117 -3.42 8.49 0.87
C VAL A 117 -4.42 7.50 1.48
N ASP A 118 -4.06 6.21 1.60
CA ASP A 118 -4.91 5.19 2.23
C ASP A 118 -5.17 5.54 3.70
N PHE A 119 -4.17 6.00 4.44
CA PHE A 119 -4.33 6.52 5.80
C PHE A 119 -5.23 7.75 5.84
N LEU A 120 -4.97 8.76 5.00
CA LEU A 120 -5.74 10.00 4.98
C LEU A 120 -7.24 9.76 4.71
N GLN A 121 -7.58 8.76 3.90
CA GLN A 121 -8.99 8.40 3.65
C GLN A 121 -9.70 7.74 4.84
N THR A 122 -8.98 7.46 5.93
CA THR A 122 -9.58 6.98 7.18
C THR A 122 -9.93 8.10 8.17
N LEU A 123 -9.51 9.33 7.85
CA LEU A 123 -9.70 10.51 8.69
C LEU A 123 -11.02 11.24 8.44
#